data_8781d9914b0965cfdeb0c40ae83680b9
#
_entry.id   8781d9914b0965cfdeb0c40ae83680b9
#
_cell.length_a   1.000
_cell.length_b   1.000
_cell.length_c   1.000
_cell.angle_alpha   90.00
_cell.angle_beta   90.00
_cell.angle_gamma   90.00
#
_symmetry.space_group_name_H-M   'P 1'
#
loop_
_entity.id
_entity.type
_entity.pdbx_description
1 polymer ?
#
loop_
_entity_poly.entity_id
_entity_poly.type
_entity_poly.pdbx_seq_one_letter_code
_entity_poly.pdbx_strand_id
1 'polypeptide(L)'
;MKISYAITVCNELDEITRLVNFLQNLKRKEDELVILFDKKNGTPEVWDRICELKDEPNVIYKAETFKDHFANWKNRLTELCTGDYIFQIDADEMVSPYTIDNIGMVLQYNSVDVIKV
;
A
#
# COMPACT_ATOMS: atom_id res chain seq x y z
N MET A 1 3.44 -9.32 -15.31
CA MET A 1 2.50 -9.26 -14.18
C MET A 1 2.82 -8.03 -13.34
N LYS A 2 1.83 -7.19 -13.12
CA LYS A 2 1.97 -5.98 -12.32
C LYS A 2 1.35 -6.21 -10.95
N ILE A 3 2.03 -5.82 -9.90
CA ILE A 3 1.57 -5.95 -8.52
C ILE A 3 1.32 -4.57 -7.94
N SER A 4 0.17 -4.40 -7.30
CA SER A 4 -0.16 -3.20 -6.54
C SER A 4 0.09 -3.46 -5.07
N TYR A 5 1.08 -2.78 -4.49
CA TYR A 5 1.31 -2.79 -3.05
C TYR A 5 0.41 -1.75 -2.43
N ALA A 6 -0.67 -2.19 -1.81
CA ALA A 6 -1.77 -1.34 -1.38
C ALA A 6 -1.77 -1.16 0.13
N ILE A 7 -1.68 0.10 0.58
CA ILE A 7 -1.47 0.43 1.99
C ILE A 7 -2.59 1.33 2.47
N THR A 8 -3.19 1.00 3.63
CA THR A 8 -4.04 1.92 4.36
C THR A 8 -3.24 2.54 5.50
N VAL A 9 -3.41 3.83 5.72
CA VAL A 9 -2.66 4.56 6.75
C VAL A 9 -3.52 5.65 7.37
N CYS A 10 -3.26 5.96 8.61
CA CYS A 10 -3.99 6.95 9.40
C CYS A 10 -3.03 7.87 10.14
N ASN A 11 -2.51 7.44 11.30
CA ASN A 11 -1.62 8.24 12.14
C ASN A 11 -0.24 7.60 12.34
N GLU A 12 0.09 6.61 11.52
CA GLU A 12 1.32 5.83 11.67
C GLU A 12 2.47 6.46 10.85
N LEU A 13 3.01 7.59 11.31
CA LEU A 13 4.05 8.33 10.57
C LEU A 13 5.34 7.52 10.42
N ASP A 14 5.86 6.98 11.52
CA ASP A 14 7.11 6.23 11.49
C ASP A 14 6.95 4.95 10.68
N GLU A 15 5.83 4.26 10.87
CA GLU A 15 5.53 3.01 10.22
C GLU A 15 5.39 3.22 8.70
N ILE A 16 4.62 4.23 8.27
CA ILE A 16 4.43 4.48 6.83
C ILE A 16 5.74 4.92 6.18
N THR A 17 6.54 5.72 6.87
CA THR A 17 7.84 6.17 6.36
C THR A 17 8.76 4.97 6.09
N ARG A 18 8.86 4.06 7.06
CA ARG A 18 9.66 2.85 6.90
C ARG A 18 9.14 1.94 5.80
N LEU A 19 7.84 1.73 5.77
CA LEU A 19 7.22 0.82 4.80
C LEU A 19 7.39 1.34 3.38
N VAL A 20 7.16 2.63 3.15
CA VAL A 20 7.32 3.25 1.83
C VAL A 20 8.77 3.14 1.37
N ASN A 21 9.74 3.49 2.23
CA ASN A 21 11.14 3.40 1.88
C ASN A 21 11.55 1.95 1.56
N PHE A 22 11.07 1.01 2.35
CA PHE A 22 11.32 -0.42 2.15
C PHE A 22 10.80 -0.88 0.80
N LEU A 23 9.54 -0.58 0.49
CA LEU A 23 8.91 -1.02 -0.75
C LEU A 23 9.52 -0.33 -1.99
N GLN A 24 9.82 0.96 -1.89
CA GLN A 24 10.45 1.69 -3.01
C GLN A 24 11.80 1.12 -3.39
N ASN A 25 12.53 0.58 -2.43
CA ASN A 25 13.84 -0.02 -2.68
C ASN A 25 13.76 -1.44 -3.23
N LEU A 26 12.71 -2.17 -2.92
CA LEU A 26 12.63 -3.61 -3.20
C LEU A 26 11.63 -3.99 -4.28
N LYS A 27 10.60 -3.19 -4.53
CA LYS A 27 9.60 -3.54 -5.55
C LYS A 27 10.19 -3.41 -6.95
N ARG A 28 9.59 -4.12 -7.92
CA ARG A 28 9.99 -4.03 -9.31
C ARG A 28 9.50 -2.71 -9.91
N LYS A 29 10.13 -2.29 -11.02
CA LYS A 29 9.78 -1.03 -11.70
C LYS A 29 8.35 -1.01 -12.22
N GLU A 30 7.84 -2.14 -12.69
CA GLU A 30 6.49 -2.26 -13.21
C GLU A 30 5.41 -2.25 -12.13
N ASP A 31 5.79 -2.49 -10.88
CA ASP A 31 4.85 -2.54 -9.77
C ASP A 31 4.53 -1.14 -9.25
N GLU A 32 3.38 -0.99 -8.64
CA GLU A 32 2.93 0.30 -8.13
C GLU A 32 2.71 0.28 -6.61
N LEU A 33 2.80 1.48 -6.03
CA LEU A 33 2.45 1.74 -4.64
C LEU A 33 1.12 2.45 -4.62
N VAL A 34 0.17 1.96 -3.84
CA VAL A 34 -1.15 2.58 -3.72
C VAL A 34 -1.41 2.85 -2.24
N ILE A 35 -1.67 4.12 -1.90
CA ILE A 35 -1.81 4.54 -0.51
C ILE A 35 -3.15 5.22 -0.31
N LEU A 36 -3.94 4.73 0.64
CA LEU A 36 -5.21 5.33 1.02
C LEU A 36 -5.10 5.88 2.43
N PHE A 37 -5.22 7.19 2.56
CA PHE A 37 -5.08 7.91 3.82
C PHE A 37 -6.46 8.25 4.39
N ASP A 38 -6.68 7.90 5.67
CA ASP A 38 -7.89 8.29 6.41
C ASP A 38 -7.74 9.71 6.93
N LYS A 39 -8.31 10.68 6.23
CA LYS A 39 -8.18 12.08 6.60
C LYS A 39 -8.97 12.47 7.84
N LYS A 40 -9.94 11.66 8.24
CA LYS A 40 -10.74 11.94 9.46
C LYS A 40 -9.94 11.66 10.73
N ASN A 41 -9.26 10.52 10.77
CA ASN A 41 -8.51 10.08 11.94
C ASN A 41 -7.00 10.22 11.79
N GLY A 42 -6.54 10.57 10.61
CA GLY A 42 -5.11 10.70 10.31
C GLY A 42 -4.54 12.03 10.75
N THR A 43 -3.21 12.10 10.79
CA THR A 43 -2.49 13.31 11.19
C THR A 43 -1.97 14.06 9.97
N PRO A 44 -1.85 15.39 10.04
CA PRO A 44 -1.29 16.18 8.93
C PRO A 44 0.12 15.74 8.53
N GLU A 45 0.92 15.32 9.51
CA GLU A 45 2.30 14.89 9.27
C GLU A 45 2.35 13.65 8.37
N VAL A 46 1.42 12.74 8.57
CA VAL A 46 1.32 11.54 7.72
C VAL A 46 0.97 11.93 6.29
N TRP A 47 -0.01 12.81 6.13
CA TRP A 47 -0.40 13.29 4.79
C TRP A 47 0.75 14.01 4.11
N ASP A 48 1.48 14.87 4.83
CA ASP A 48 2.63 15.59 4.29
C ASP A 48 3.70 14.60 3.80
N ARG A 49 3.94 13.54 4.57
CA ARG A 49 4.90 12.50 4.16
C ARG A 49 4.46 11.79 2.88
N ILE A 50 3.17 11.49 2.76
CA ILE A 50 2.62 10.85 1.56
C ILE A 50 2.76 11.78 0.35
N CYS A 51 2.48 13.06 0.51
CA CYS A 51 2.58 14.05 -0.57
C CYS A 51 4.00 14.21 -1.09
N GLU A 52 5.02 13.85 -0.33
CA GLU A 52 6.40 13.86 -0.80
C GLU A 52 6.61 12.88 -1.96
N LEU A 53 5.70 11.94 -2.15
CA LEU A 53 5.79 10.95 -3.23
C LEU A 53 5.20 11.42 -4.56
N LYS A 54 4.77 12.67 -4.65
CA LYS A 54 4.05 13.20 -5.82
C LYS A 54 4.81 13.07 -7.14
N ASP A 55 6.13 13.12 -7.08
CA ASP A 55 6.98 13.05 -8.26
C ASP A 55 7.53 11.65 -8.52
N GLU A 56 7.20 10.69 -7.67
CA GLU A 56 7.66 9.32 -7.83
C GLU A 56 6.81 8.58 -8.88
N PRO A 57 7.43 7.82 -9.78
CA PRO A 57 6.67 7.05 -10.75
C PRO A 57 5.93 5.89 -10.09
N ASN A 58 4.80 5.52 -10.66
CA ASN A 58 4.02 4.37 -10.22
C ASN A 58 3.59 4.45 -8.74
N VAL A 59 3.22 5.66 -8.30
CA VAL A 59 2.65 5.86 -6.97
C VAL A 59 1.28 6.52 -7.12
N ILE A 60 0.27 5.91 -6.50
CA ILE A 60 -1.10 6.45 -6.43
C ILE A 60 -1.41 6.68 -4.97
N TYR A 61 -1.87 7.88 -4.62
CA TYR A 61 -2.27 8.13 -3.24
C TYR A 61 -3.54 8.99 -3.22
N LYS A 62 -4.37 8.78 -2.20
CA LYS A 62 -5.62 9.50 -2.05
C LYS A 62 -5.97 9.65 -0.58
N ALA A 63 -6.59 10.78 -0.24
CA ALA A 63 -7.13 11.03 1.09
C ALA A 63 -8.65 10.93 1.02
N GLU A 64 -9.23 10.06 1.85
CA GLU A 64 -10.69 9.90 1.96
C GLU A 64 -11.08 9.71 3.42
N THR A 65 -12.35 9.91 3.72
CA THR A 65 -12.86 9.73 5.07
C THR A 65 -13.32 8.29 5.25
N PHE A 66 -12.75 7.62 6.25
CA PHE A 66 -13.22 6.30 6.69
C PHE A 66 -14.61 6.49 7.33
N LYS A 67 -15.64 5.86 6.76
CA LYS A 67 -17.01 6.12 7.19
C LYS A 67 -17.58 5.03 8.11
N ASP A 68 -17.67 3.80 7.61
CA ASP A 68 -18.48 2.77 8.30
C ASP A 68 -17.75 1.47 8.56
N HIS A 69 -17.59 0.68 7.52
CA HIS A 69 -17.08 -0.68 7.63
C HIS A 69 -15.68 -0.80 7.08
N PHE A 70 -14.85 -1.52 7.81
CA PHE A 70 -13.49 -1.79 7.39
C PHE A 70 -13.44 -2.47 6.02
N ALA A 71 -14.43 -3.33 5.73
CA ALA A 71 -14.52 -3.98 4.41
C ALA A 71 -14.71 -2.97 3.28
N ASN A 72 -15.55 -1.95 3.49
CA ASN A 72 -15.75 -0.90 2.50
C ASN A 72 -14.48 -0.07 2.27
N TRP A 73 -13.73 0.17 3.32
CA TRP A 73 -12.45 0.89 3.25
C TRP A 73 -11.43 0.10 2.43
N LYS A 74 -11.32 -1.20 2.69
CA LYS A 74 -10.45 -2.09 1.92
C LYS A 74 -10.88 -2.20 0.47
N ASN A 75 -12.19 -2.23 0.20
CA ASN A 75 -12.71 -2.23 -1.16
C ASN A 75 -12.35 -0.95 -1.90
N ARG A 76 -12.41 0.19 -1.22
CA ARG A 76 -12.00 1.47 -1.81
C ARG A 76 -10.52 1.47 -2.18
N LEU A 77 -9.68 0.91 -1.31
CA LEU A 77 -8.26 0.74 -1.61
C LEU A 77 -8.07 -0.11 -2.87
N THR A 78 -8.80 -1.22 -2.96
CA THR A 78 -8.74 -2.11 -4.12
C THR A 78 -9.12 -1.40 -5.41
N GLU A 79 -10.14 -0.53 -5.37
CA GLU A 79 -10.59 0.23 -6.53
C GLU A 79 -9.51 1.16 -7.09
N LEU A 80 -8.59 1.62 -6.26
CA LEU A 80 -7.51 2.51 -6.68
C LEU A 80 -6.37 1.75 -7.38
N CYS A 81 -6.30 0.45 -7.22
CA CYS A 81 -5.21 -0.36 -7.73
C CYS A 81 -5.40 -0.69 -9.20
N THR A 82 -4.30 -0.70 -9.96
CA THR A 82 -4.30 -1.01 -11.39
C THR A 82 -3.52 -2.27 -11.75
N GLY A 83 -2.92 -2.94 -10.77
CA GLY A 83 -2.12 -4.13 -11.00
C GLY A 83 -2.96 -5.38 -11.23
N ASP A 84 -2.30 -6.44 -11.69
CA ASP A 84 -2.94 -7.74 -11.88
C ASP A 84 -3.21 -8.42 -10.53
N TYR A 85 -2.37 -8.16 -9.55
CA TYR A 85 -2.51 -8.65 -8.19
C TYR A 85 -2.38 -7.48 -7.21
N ILE A 86 -3.09 -7.59 -6.10
CA ILE A 86 -3.07 -6.59 -5.03
C ILE A 86 -2.52 -7.23 -3.76
N PHE A 87 -1.41 -6.70 -3.27
CA PHE A 87 -0.83 -7.10 -2.00
C PHE A 87 -1.20 -6.03 -0.98
N GLN A 88 -2.18 -6.33 -0.13
CA GLN A 88 -2.65 -5.38 0.88
C GLN A 88 -1.78 -5.45 2.13
N ILE A 89 -1.31 -4.28 2.57
CA ILE A 89 -0.43 -4.16 3.74
C ILE A 89 -0.97 -3.04 4.61
N ASP A 90 -1.16 -3.30 5.91
CA ASP A 90 -1.46 -2.22 6.85
C ASP A 90 -0.14 -1.49 7.18
N ALA A 91 -0.21 -0.19 7.45
CA ALA A 91 1.00 0.62 7.62
C ALA A 91 1.92 0.14 8.73
N ASP A 92 1.37 -0.52 9.75
CA ASP A 92 2.12 -1.06 10.88
C ASP A 92 2.65 -2.49 10.67
N GLU A 93 2.34 -3.10 9.52
CA GLU A 93 2.81 -4.46 9.24
C GLU A 93 4.26 -4.47 8.77
N MET A 94 4.94 -5.57 9.09
CA MET A 94 6.31 -5.82 8.64
C MET A 94 6.30 -6.87 7.54
N VAL A 95 6.87 -6.52 6.40
CA VAL A 95 6.99 -7.45 5.27
C VAL A 95 8.46 -7.78 5.09
N SER A 96 8.79 -9.06 4.96
CA SER A 96 10.20 -9.46 4.83
C SER A 96 10.74 -9.15 3.43
N PRO A 97 12.03 -8.83 3.30
CA PRO A 97 12.65 -8.65 1.99
C PRO A 97 12.48 -9.88 1.09
N TYR A 98 12.54 -11.07 1.69
CA TYR A 98 12.33 -12.31 0.96
C TYR A 98 10.96 -12.34 0.27
N THR A 99 9.91 -11.91 0.97
CA THR A 99 8.55 -11.87 0.42
C THR A 99 8.47 -10.99 -0.80
N ILE A 100 9.08 -9.79 -0.75
CA ILE A 100 9.03 -8.85 -1.87
C ILE A 100 9.85 -9.37 -3.06
N ASP A 101 11.05 -9.90 -2.80
CA ASP A 101 11.92 -10.41 -3.87
C ASP A 101 11.35 -11.66 -4.54
N ASN A 102 10.53 -12.43 -3.83
CA ASN A 102 10.00 -13.70 -4.31
C ASN A 102 8.47 -13.67 -4.39
N ILE A 103 7.90 -12.52 -4.70
CA ILE A 103 6.44 -12.34 -4.65
C ILE A 103 5.68 -13.31 -5.56
N GLY A 104 6.24 -13.66 -6.71
CA GLY A 104 5.61 -14.63 -7.60
C GLY A 104 5.44 -15.99 -6.95
N MET A 105 6.44 -16.42 -6.17
CA MET A 105 6.40 -17.68 -5.44
C MET A 105 5.41 -17.60 -4.27
N VAL A 106 5.39 -16.46 -3.57
CA VAL A 106 4.45 -16.22 -2.47
C VAL A 106 3.01 -16.26 -2.97
N LEU A 107 2.74 -15.67 -4.12
CA LEU A 107 1.42 -15.70 -4.75
C LEU A 107 0.98 -17.13 -5.04
N GLN A 108 1.90 -17.97 -5.49
CA GLN A 108 1.62 -19.36 -5.82
C GLN A 108 1.22 -20.17 -4.59
N TYR A 109 1.80 -19.88 -3.44
CA TYR A 109 1.56 -20.66 -2.20
C TYR A 109 0.57 -20.00 -1.24
N ASN A 110 -0.03 -18.86 -1.60
CA ASN A 110 -1.08 -18.20 -0.82
C ASN A 110 -0.71 -17.92 0.63
N SER A 111 0.51 -17.52 0.89
CA SER A 111 0.98 -17.28 2.25
C SER A 111 0.72 -15.86 2.75
N VAL A 112 0.11 -14.99 1.93
CA VAL A 112 -0.18 -13.60 2.26
C VAL A 112 -1.55 -13.21 1.70
N ASP A 113 -2.09 -12.08 2.17
CA ASP A 113 -3.34 -11.50 1.66
C ASP A 113 -3.10 -10.88 0.28
N VAL A 114 -3.40 -11.63 -0.76
CA VAL A 114 -3.25 -11.17 -2.15
C VAL A 114 -4.56 -11.37 -2.88
N ILE A 115 -4.98 -10.32 -3.58
CA ILE A 115 -6.23 -10.32 -4.34
C ILE A 115 -5.89 -10.21 -5.83
N LYS A 116 -6.40 -11.13 -6.62
CA LYS A 116 -6.28 -11.04 -8.07
C LYS A 116 -7.33 -10.06 -8.58
N VAL A 117 -6.89 -9.07 -9.33
CA VAL A 117 -7.77 -8.05 -9.90
C VAL A 117 -8.51 -8.57 -11.12
#